data_b62b5bb94f23c0e444cfcbfd90c0dca7
#
_entry.id   b62b5bb94f23c0e444cfcbfd90c0dca7
#
_cell.length_a   1.000
_cell.length_b   1.000
_cell.length_c   1.000
_cell.angle_alpha   90.00
_cell.angle_beta   90.00
_cell.angle_gamma   90.00
#
_symmetry.space_group_name_H-M   'P 1'
#
loop_
_entity.id
_entity.type
_entity.pdbx_description
1 polymer ?
#
loop_
_entity_poly.entity_id
_entity_poly.type
_entity_poly.pdbx_seq_one_letter_code
_entity_poly.pdbx_strand_id
1 'polypeptide(L)'
;MQMEHAKKGSFMIIAILIVGNFLALINETVMNVALPKIIDDFVISANTAQWLSTGYMLMIGIAVPITAFLMQRFTTRQLFLSAMTLFTAGTFLAGIAPVFPLVLAGRIIQGSGTGLILPLVMNVILTLIPPQKRGTMTGILTLVILFAPAIGPVISGYIVEHYSWRVVFFMMLPVSVFMIFYAAFRLKNVTELTYPKIDILSILLSTVGFGGIVFGFSNAGEAAGWSSPKVIIGLAAGVIGLILFVMRQLKLKVPMLDMRPFQSKIFSVSVILMWIVMMLQFSMMLILPLYFQMALELSPLYTGILMLPGGLVLAMTSLVAGRLFDKLGFKPLLITGLIIVIAVLSLFTNISSDTPMAAGMMLYAGFTLGVGLTMAPIMTLGLNQVPKPLYPHGSAIMNTVNQVSGAIGPALYTTILTTVSNRFIAHSSGASRQELHMQGMTEGVHMVYFVAIVFAAAALVISVFVKSSRGEHHPA
;
A
#
# COMPACT_ATOMS: atom_id res chain seq x y z
N MET A 1 -13.91 -31.80 25.95
CA MET A 1 -13.97 -32.24 24.55
C MET A 1 -14.67 -31.21 23.63
N GLN A 2 -15.92 -30.78 23.88
CA GLN A 2 -16.62 -29.80 23.04
C GLN A 2 -15.95 -28.41 23.02
N MET A 3 -15.43 -27.90 24.14
CA MET A 3 -14.70 -26.62 24.19
C MET A 3 -13.34 -26.67 23.47
N GLU A 4 -12.70 -27.82 23.41
CA GLU A 4 -11.42 -28.01 22.72
C GLU A 4 -11.59 -28.08 21.19
N HIS A 5 -12.69 -28.70 20.74
CA HIS A 5 -13.10 -28.73 19.33
C HIS A 5 -13.52 -27.34 18.83
N ALA A 6 -14.20 -26.53 19.66
CA ALA A 6 -14.57 -25.17 19.34
C ALA A 6 -13.32 -24.27 19.21
N LYS A 7 -12.33 -24.42 20.12
CA LYS A 7 -11.04 -23.71 20.06
C LYS A 7 -10.22 -24.07 18.81
N LYS A 8 -10.13 -25.35 18.46
CA LYS A 8 -9.44 -25.81 17.23
C LYS A 8 -10.12 -25.27 15.97
N GLY A 9 -11.47 -25.24 15.95
CA GLY A 9 -12.22 -24.67 14.83
C GLY A 9 -11.97 -23.17 14.62
N SER A 10 -11.96 -22.39 15.70
CA SER A 10 -11.69 -20.93 15.64
C SER A 10 -10.27 -20.61 15.17
N PHE A 11 -9.28 -21.35 15.68
CA PHE A 11 -7.89 -21.18 15.26
C PHE A 11 -7.70 -21.48 13.77
N MET A 12 -8.33 -22.54 13.27
CA MET A 12 -8.26 -22.94 11.87
C MET A 12 -8.88 -21.89 10.93
N ILE A 13 -10.01 -21.29 11.32
CA ILE A 13 -10.65 -20.20 10.55
C ILE A 13 -9.69 -19.02 10.43
N ILE A 14 -9.07 -18.59 11.52
CA ILE A 14 -8.15 -17.47 11.53
C ILE A 14 -6.89 -17.80 10.72
N ALA A 15 -6.35 -19.00 10.81
CA ALA A 15 -5.18 -19.41 10.03
C ALA A 15 -5.45 -19.34 8.51
N ILE A 16 -6.62 -19.80 8.04
CA ILE A 16 -7.05 -19.69 6.65
C ILE A 16 -7.03 -18.22 6.20
N LEU A 17 -7.64 -17.34 6.99
CA LEU A 17 -7.74 -15.92 6.66
C LEU A 17 -6.38 -15.23 6.66
N ILE A 18 -5.49 -15.57 7.62
CA ILE A 18 -4.12 -15.02 7.69
C ILE A 18 -3.29 -15.47 6.48
N VAL A 19 -3.37 -16.73 6.06
CA VAL A 19 -2.64 -17.21 4.88
C VAL A 19 -3.15 -16.54 3.61
N GLY A 20 -4.48 -16.36 3.46
CA GLY A 20 -5.05 -15.60 2.36
C GLY A 20 -4.55 -14.15 2.32
N ASN A 21 -4.48 -13.50 3.50
CA ASN A 21 -3.95 -12.15 3.62
C ASN A 21 -2.44 -12.07 3.28
N PHE A 22 -1.66 -13.05 3.73
CA PHE A 22 -0.23 -13.14 3.40
C PHE A 22 0.01 -13.27 1.89
N LEU A 23 -0.79 -14.10 1.22
CA LEU A 23 -0.73 -14.29 -0.22
C LEU A 23 -1.03 -12.98 -0.97
N ALA A 24 -2.04 -12.24 -0.52
CA ALA A 24 -2.41 -10.95 -1.08
C ALA A 24 -1.32 -9.89 -0.91
N LEU A 25 -0.69 -9.84 0.27
CA LEU A 25 0.39 -8.88 0.57
C LEU A 25 1.70 -9.20 -0.17
N ILE A 26 2.06 -10.48 -0.30
CA ILE A 26 3.20 -10.87 -1.15
C ILE A 26 2.92 -10.44 -2.59
N ASN A 27 1.72 -10.70 -3.12
CA ASN A 27 1.36 -10.32 -4.48
C ASN A 27 1.48 -8.82 -4.74
N GLU A 28 1.19 -7.99 -3.74
CA GLU A 28 1.34 -6.54 -3.80
C GLU A 28 2.80 -6.13 -4.04
N THR A 29 3.74 -6.79 -3.37
CA THR A 29 5.15 -6.37 -3.33
C THR A 29 6.02 -7.01 -4.41
N VAL A 30 5.69 -8.24 -4.80
CA VAL A 30 6.43 -9.02 -5.82
C VAL A 30 6.42 -8.32 -7.18
N MET A 31 5.35 -7.60 -7.51
CA MET A 31 5.18 -6.91 -8.79
C MET A 31 6.24 -5.83 -9.03
N ASN A 32 6.67 -5.13 -7.98
CA ASN A 32 7.59 -4.00 -8.14
C ASN A 32 8.97 -4.40 -8.69
N VAL A 33 9.47 -5.59 -8.34
CA VAL A 33 10.75 -6.13 -8.87
C VAL A 33 10.57 -6.71 -10.29
N ALA A 34 9.37 -7.18 -10.61
CA ALA A 34 9.05 -7.71 -11.94
C ALA A 34 8.81 -6.62 -12.99
N LEU A 35 8.52 -5.38 -12.54
CA LEU A 35 8.10 -4.28 -13.41
C LEU A 35 9.05 -3.99 -14.57
N PRO A 36 10.39 -3.89 -14.38
CA PRO A 36 11.34 -3.64 -15.47
C PRO A 36 11.23 -4.70 -16.58
N LYS A 37 11.15 -5.98 -16.23
CA LYS A 37 10.98 -7.05 -17.23
C LYS A 37 9.66 -6.98 -17.99
N ILE A 38 8.60 -6.51 -17.33
CA ILE A 38 7.28 -6.28 -17.97
C ILE A 38 7.37 -5.09 -18.94
N ILE A 39 8.12 -4.03 -18.58
CA ILE A 39 8.40 -2.87 -19.44
C ILE A 39 9.09 -3.33 -20.72
N ASP A 40 10.13 -4.16 -20.59
CA ASP A 40 10.88 -4.70 -21.73
C ASP A 40 10.02 -5.63 -22.61
N ASP A 41 9.29 -6.56 -21.99
CA ASP A 41 8.46 -7.55 -22.71
C ASP A 41 7.34 -6.93 -23.54
N PHE A 42 6.69 -5.90 -23.02
CA PHE A 42 5.58 -5.21 -23.69
C PHE A 42 5.99 -3.93 -24.42
N VAL A 43 7.27 -3.52 -24.32
CA VAL A 43 7.80 -2.28 -24.92
C VAL A 43 6.96 -1.06 -24.54
N ILE A 44 6.69 -0.90 -23.25
CA ILE A 44 5.87 0.17 -22.68
C ILE A 44 6.69 1.10 -21.79
N SER A 45 6.14 2.28 -21.49
CA SER A 45 6.80 3.23 -20.57
C SER A 45 6.66 2.80 -19.10
N ALA A 46 7.57 3.26 -18.26
CA ALA A 46 7.48 3.07 -16.79
C ALA A 46 6.16 3.64 -16.22
N ASN A 47 5.67 4.77 -16.76
CA ASN A 47 4.37 5.35 -16.41
C ASN A 47 3.20 4.40 -16.72
N THR A 48 3.25 3.71 -17.86
CA THR A 48 2.24 2.72 -18.22
C THR A 48 2.33 1.50 -17.30
N ALA A 49 3.53 0.98 -17.10
CA ALA A 49 3.77 -0.22 -16.30
C ALA A 49 3.39 -0.03 -14.81
N GLN A 50 3.62 1.15 -14.23
CA GLN A 50 3.25 1.44 -12.85
C GLN A 50 1.76 1.22 -12.55
N TRP A 51 0.87 1.30 -13.57
CA TRP A 51 -0.56 1.03 -13.40
C TRP A 51 -0.84 -0.36 -12.84
N LEU A 52 0.08 -1.32 -13.00
CA LEU A 52 -0.06 -2.64 -12.41
C LEU A 52 -0.05 -2.59 -10.87
N SER A 53 0.76 -1.74 -10.27
CA SER A 53 0.78 -1.52 -8.82
C SER A 53 -0.28 -0.50 -8.40
N THR A 54 -0.35 0.64 -9.09
CA THR A 54 -1.31 1.72 -8.81
C THR A 54 -2.75 1.26 -8.93
N GLY A 55 -3.13 0.57 -10.01
CA GLY A 55 -4.48 0.06 -10.23
C GLY A 55 -4.90 -0.98 -9.18
N TYR A 56 -3.96 -1.85 -8.79
CA TYR A 56 -4.16 -2.82 -7.73
C TYR A 56 -4.43 -2.15 -6.37
N MET A 57 -3.58 -1.21 -5.95
CA MET A 57 -3.73 -0.47 -4.70
C MET A 57 -4.97 0.42 -4.67
N LEU A 58 -5.29 1.04 -5.81
CA LEU A 58 -6.52 1.83 -5.96
C LEU A 58 -7.76 0.96 -5.71
N MET A 59 -7.82 -0.23 -6.29
CA MET A 59 -8.94 -1.15 -6.08
C MET A 59 -9.05 -1.61 -4.64
N ILE A 60 -7.93 -1.86 -3.95
CA ILE A 60 -7.93 -2.13 -2.51
C ILE A 60 -8.49 -0.92 -1.74
N GLY A 61 -8.00 0.28 -2.03
CA GLY A 61 -8.46 1.51 -1.37
C GLY A 61 -9.96 1.76 -1.53
N ILE A 62 -10.52 1.48 -2.70
CA ILE A 62 -11.97 1.55 -2.96
C ILE A 62 -12.73 0.43 -2.23
N ALA A 63 -12.18 -0.79 -2.20
CA ALA A 63 -12.85 -1.95 -1.63
C ALA A 63 -12.92 -1.91 -0.09
N VAL A 64 -11.92 -1.34 0.60
CA VAL A 64 -11.86 -1.31 2.07
C VAL A 64 -13.10 -0.69 2.72
N PRO A 65 -13.57 0.51 2.35
CA PRO A 65 -14.82 1.07 2.89
C PRO A 65 -16.06 0.23 2.55
N ILE A 66 -16.08 -0.35 1.35
CA ILE A 66 -17.19 -1.19 0.87
C ILE A 66 -17.27 -2.48 1.69
N THR A 67 -16.12 -3.02 2.10
CA THR A 67 -16.03 -4.29 2.85
C THR A 67 -16.75 -4.22 4.19
N ALA A 68 -16.67 -3.09 4.89
CA ALA A 68 -17.38 -2.89 6.15
C ALA A 68 -18.89 -3.07 5.99
N PHE A 69 -19.46 -2.63 4.86
CA PHE A 69 -20.85 -2.83 4.49
C PHE A 69 -21.13 -4.28 4.06
N LEU A 70 -20.27 -4.87 3.24
CA LEU A 70 -20.43 -6.25 2.76
C LEU A 70 -20.41 -7.26 3.90
N MET A 71 -19.61 -7.03 4.95
CA MET A 71 -19.57 -7.86 6.17
C MET A 71 -20.88 -7.89 6.95
N GLN A 72 -21.75 -6.90 6.79
CA GLN A 72 -23.08 -6.86 7.41
C GLN A 72 -24.13 -7.61 6.57
N ARG A 73 -23.85 -7.82 5.29
CA ARG A 73 -24.81 -8.40 4.34
C ARG A 73 -24.50 -9.84 3.92
N PHE A 74 -23.23 -10.18 3.88
CA PHE A 74 -22.76 -11.51 3.44
C PHE A 74 -22.05 -12.24 4.57
N THR A 75 -22.16 -13.56 4.56
CA THR A 75 -21.48 -14.40 5.54
C THR A 75 -19.95 -14.31 5.38
N THR A 76 -19.22 -14.52 6.47
CA THR A 76 -17.75 -14.60 6.47
C THR A 76 -17.24 -15.56 5.39
N ARG A 77 -17.90 -16.71 5.24
CA ARG A 77 -17.57 -17.72 4.24
C ARG A 77 -17.78 -17.20 2.81
N GLN A 78 -18.93 -16.57 2.53
CA GLN A 78 -19.22 -16.00 1.20
C GLN A 78 -18.21 -14.91 0.83
N LEU A 79 -17.93 -14.00 1.75
CA LEU A 79 -16.96 -12.91 1.50
C LEU A 79 -15.56 -13.44 1.23
N PHE A 80 -15.08 -14.38 2.04
CA PHE A 80 -13.74 -14.95 1.84
C PHE A 80 -13.65 -15.73 0.53
N LEU A 81 -14.64 -16.56 0.21
CA LEU A 81 -14.66 -17.30 -1.04
C LEU A 81 -14.73 -16.36 -2.26
N SER A 82 -15.57 -15.31 -2.20
CA SER A 82 -15.64 -14.30 -3.27
C SER A 82 -14.31 -13.57 -3.42
N ALA A 83 -13.70 -13.15 -2.32
CA ALA A 83 -12.41 -12.46 -2.32
C ALA A 83 -11.30 -13.32 -2.93
N MET A 84 -11.18 -14.58 -2.48
CA MET A 84 -10.17 -15.51 -2.98
C MET A 84 -10.45 -15.93 -4.44
N THR A 85 -11.71 -16.04 -4.85
CA THR A 85 -12.07 -16.33 -6.25
C THR A 85 -11.69 -15.17 -7.16
N LEU A 86 -12.00 -13.93 -6.78
CA LEU A 86 -11.56 -12.73 -7.52
C LEU A 86 -10.03 -12.66 -7.58
N PHE A 87 -9.35 -12.87 -6.45
CA PHE A 87 -7.89 -12.89 -6.41
C PHE A 87 -7.31 -13.96 -7.36
N THR A 88 -7.82 -15.17 -7.31
CA THR A 88 -7.36 -16.31 -8.14
C THR A 88 -7.66 -16.07 -9.62
N ALA A 89 -8.86 -15.60 -9.95
CA ALA A 89 -9.25 -15.30 -11.34
C ALA A 89 -8.37 -14.17 -11.93
N GLY A 90 -8.14 -13.09 -11.15
CA GLY A 90 -7.24 -12.01 -11.56
C GLY A 90 -5.79 -12.47 -11.69
N THR A 91 -5.32 -13.35 -10.79
CA THR A 91 -3.99 -13.96 -10.86
C THR A 91 -3.83 -14.81 -12.12
N PHE A 92 -4.81 -15.65 -12.42
CA PHE A 92 -4.82 -16.47 -13.63
C PHE A 92 -4.81 -15.60 -14.88
N LEU A 93 -5.70 -14.62 -14.95
CA LEU A 93 -5.78 -13.69 -16.10
C LEU A 93 -4.46 -12.94 -16.33
N ALA A 94 -3.85 -12.42 -15.27
CA ALA A 94 -2.57 -11.71 -15.37
C ALA A 94 -1.43 -12.65 -15.82
N GLY A 95 -1.42 -13.89 -15.32
CA GLY A 95 -0.38 -14.87 -15.65
C GLY A 95 -0.39 -15.33 -17.12
N ILE A 96 -1.58 -15.48 -17.73
CA ILE A 96 -1.73 -15.91 -19.13
C ILE A 96 -1.81 -14.76 -20.12
N ALA A 97 -1.82 -13.50 -19.66
CA ALA A 97 -2.09 -12.34 -20.50
C ALA A 97 -1.05 -12.15 -21.62
N PRO A 98 -1.44 -12.11 -22.89
CA PRO A 98 -0.54 -11.85 -24.02
C PRO A 98 -0.30 -10.35 -24.27
N VAL A 99 -1.11 -9.47 -23.68
CA VAL A 99 -1.02 -8.01 -23.84
C VAL A 99 -1.18 -7.30 -22.51
N PHE A 100 -0.53 -6.15 -22.36
CA PHE A 100 -0.52 -5.36 -21.12
C PHE A 100 -1.92 -5.03 -20.56
N PRO A 101 -2.93 -4.60 -21.35
CA PRO A 101 -4.26 -4.31 -20.80
C PRO A 101 -4.92 -5.49 -20.08
N LEU A 102 -4.64 -6.73 -20.51
CA LEU A 102 -5.16 -7.92 -19.83
C LEU A 102 -4.42 -8.20 -18.50
N VAL A 103 -3.11 -7.92 -18.43
CA VAL A 103 -2.38 -7.96 -17.16
C VAL A 103 -2.97 -6.96 -16.18
N LEU A 104 -3.21 -5.73 -16.63
CA LEU A 104 -3.82 -4.67 -15.82
C LEU A 104 -5.23 -5.05 -15.35
N ALA A 105 -6.08 -5.58 -16.26
CA ALA A 105 -7.40 -6.07 -15.89
C ALA A 105 -7.31 -7.16 -14.81
N GLY A 106 -6.39 -8.11 -14.95
CA GLY A 106 -6.10 -9.13 -13.95
C GLY A 106 -5.73 -8.51 -12.59
N ARG A 107 -4.88 -7.49 -12.58
CA ARG A 107 -4.47 -6.77 -11.36
C ARG A 107 -5.64 -6.02 -10.69
N ILE A 108 -6.52 -5.40 -11.47
CA ILE A 108 -7.73 -4.73 -10.97
C ILE A 108 -8.66 -5.75 -10.30
N ILE A 109 -8.88 -6.91 -10.93
CA ILE A 109 -9.69 -8.00 -10.37
C ILE A 109 -9.05 -8.54 -9.09
N GLN A 110 -7.74 -8.77 -9.07
CA GLN A 110 -6.99 -9.17 -7.88
C GLN A 110 -7.16 -8.18 -6.73
N GLY A 111 -6.98 -6.88 -6.99
CA GLY A 111 -7.10 -5.80 -6.01
C GLY A 111 -8.49 -5.75 -5.39
N SER A 112 -9.54 -5.98 -6.20
CA SER A 112 -10.93 -6.06 -5.73
C SER A 112 -11.12 -7.19 -4.71
N GLY A 113 -10.49 -8.35 -4.93
CA GLY A 113 -10.48 -9.47 -3.97
C GLY A 113 -9.67 -9.15 -2.72
N THR A 114 -8.44 -8.64 -2.90
CA THR A 114 -7.52 -8.32 -1.79
C THR A 114 -8.11 -7.34 -0.80
N GLY A 115 -8.78 -6.28 -1.27
CA GLY A 115 -9.38 -5.27 -0.42
C GLY A 115 -10.47 -5.78 0.53
N LEU A 116 -11.03 -6.96 0.25
CA LEU A 116 -11.99 -7.62 1.15
C LEU A 116 -11.31 -8.42 2.27
N ILE A 117 -10.08 -8.89 2.08
CA ILE A 117 -9.45 -9.89 2.96
C ILE A 117 -9.04 -9.28 4.30
N LEU A 118 -8.29 -8.17 4.31
CA LEU A 118 -7.73 -7.61 5.55
C LEU A 118 -8.80 -7.17 6.55
N PRO A 119 -9.84 -6.39 6.17
CA PRO A 119 -10.93 -6.05 7.08
C PRO A 119 -11.67 -7.28 7.59
N LEU A 120 -11.85 -8.31 6.74
CA LEU A 120 -12.50 -9.55 7.13
C LEU A 120 -11.70 -10.32 8.19
N VAL A 121 -10.37 -10.41 8.04
CA VAL A 121 -9.48 -11.04 9.02
C VAL A 121 -9.60 -10.36 10.38
N MET A 122 -9.52 -9.02 10.41
CA MET A 122 -9.64 -8.24 11.64
C MET A 122 -10.99 -8.45 12.33
N ASN A 123 -12.08 -8.42 11.57
CA ASN A 123 -13.43 -8.64 12.12
C ASN A 123 -13.56 -10.04 12.73
N VAL A 124 -13.06 -11.08 12.07
CA VAL A 124 -13.10 -12.47 12.56
C VAL A 124 -12.25 -12.65 13.83
N ILE A 125 -11.06 -12.02 13.90
CA ILE A 125 -10.24 -12.03 15.12
C ILE A 125 -11.01 -11.40 16.28
N LEU A 126 -11.62 -10.23 16.08
CA LEU A 126 -12.38 -9.54 17.12
C LEU A 126 -13.63 -10.32 17.58
N THR A 127 -14.24 -11.10 16.70
CA THR A 127 -15.46 -11.87 16.99
C THR A 127 -15.16 -13.21 17.67
N LEU A 128 -14.15 -13.95 17.19
CA LEU A 128 -13.85 -15.32 17.67
C LEU A 128 -12.89 -15.37 18.85
N ILE A 129 -12.02 -14.38 18.98
CA ILE A 129 -10.96 -14.41 19.98
C ILE A 129 -11.38 -13.66 21.25
N PRO A 130 -11.29 -14.29 22.42
CA PRO A 130 -11.53 -13.63 23.70
C PRO A 130 -10.63 -12.39 23.86
N PRO A 131 -11.11 -11.30 24.52
CA PRO A 131 -10.36 -10.06 24.67
C PRO A 131 -8.92 -10.21 25.12
N GLN A 132 -8.67 -11.17 26.06
CA GLN A 132 -7.35 -11.44 26.63
C GLN A 132 -6.32 -12.00 25.65
N LYS A 133 -6.78 -12.59 24.50
CA LYS A 133 -5.93 -13.21 23.48
C LYS A 133 -5.94 -12.47 22.14
N ARG A 134 -6.77 -11.42 22.02
CA ARG A 134 -6.85 -10.61 20.79
C ARG A 134 -5.49 -9.98 20.45
N GLY A 135 -4.78 -9.46 21.43
CA GLY A 135 -3.46 -8.87 21.22
C GLY A 135 -2.45 -9.84 20.60
N THR A 136 -2.43 -11.10 21.06
CA THR A 136 -1.55 -12.13 20.47
C THR A 136 -1.90 -12.41 19.01
N MET A 137 -3.21 -12.57 18.69
CA MET A 137 -3.64 -12.85 17.31
C MET A 137 -3.44 -11.66 16.38
N THR A 138 -3.69 -10.45 16.84
CA THR A 138 -3.39 -9.22 16.10
C THR A 138 -1.87 -9.07 15.91
N GLY A 139 -1.06 -9.43 16.90
CA GLY A 139 0.39 -9.47 16.78
C GLY A 139 0.87 -10.42 15.69
N ILE A 140 0.31 -11.63 15.61
CA ILE A 140 0.61 -12.58 14.52
C ILE A 140 0.21 -12.00 13.16
N LEU A 141 -0.97 -11.41 13.04
CA LEU A 141 -1.40 -10.75 11.81
C LEU A 141 -0.45 -9.61 11.43
N THR A 142 -0.03 -8.79 12.39
CA THR A 142 0.95 -7.70 12.17
C THR A 142 2.28 -8.25 11.68
N LEU A 143 2.80 -9.34 12.27
CA LEU A 143 4.01 -10.00 11.77
C LEU A 143 3.88 -10.42 10.30
N VAL A 144 2.74 -10.99 9.92
CA VAL A 144 2.47 -11.40 8.54
C VAL A 144 2.45 -10.18 7.61
N ILE A 145 1.79 -9.10 8.01
CA ILE A 145 1.71 -7.84 7.25
C ILE A 145 3.11 -7.23 7.03
N LEU A 146 3.97 -7.28 8.04
CA LEU A 146 5.30 -6.67 7.97
C LEU A 146 6.31 -7.58 7.25
N PHE A 147 6.13 -8.90 7.33
CA PHE A 147 7.07 -9.87 6.75
C PHE A 147 6.89 -10.06 5.25
N ALA A 148 5.66 -9.96 4.74
CA ALA A 148 5.36 -10.12 3.32
C ALA A 148 6.13 -9.11 2.42
N PRO A 149 6.16 -7.80 2.72
CA PRO A 149 6.95 -6.83 1.96
C PRO A 149 8.47 -7.05 2.03
N ALA A 150 8.97 -7.65 3.11
CA ALA A 150 10.39 -7.95 3.24
C ALA A 150 10.84 -9.09 2.31
N ILE A 151 10.03 -10.15 2.21
CA ILE A 151 10.36 -11.36 1.44
C ILE A 151 9.94 -11.23 -0.02
N GLY A 152 8.86 -10.51 -0.30
CA GLY A 152 8.30 -10.37 -1.65
C GLY A 152 9.32 -10.04 -2.73
N PRO A 153 10.13 -8.98 -2.57
CA PRO A 153 11.16 -8.61 -3.54
C PRO A 153 12.19 -9.70 -3.84
N VAL A 154 12.61 -10.47 -2.82
CA VAL A 154 13.59 -11.56 -2.99
C VAL A 154 12.98 -12.71 -3.79
N ILE A 155 11.76 -13.12 -3.45
CA ILE A 155 11.04 -14.17 -4.17
C ILE A 155 10.84 -13.75 -5.63
N SER A 156 10.39 -12.51 -5.84
CA SER A 156 10.22 -11.95 -7.18
C SER A 156 11.53 -11.92 -7.95
N GLY A 157 12.59 -11.40 -7.33
CA GLY A 157 13.90 -11.30 -7.95
C GLY A 157 14.41 -12.64 -8.43
N TYR A 158 14.35 -13.68 -7.58
CA TYR A 158 14.74 -15.04 -7.94
C TYR A 158 13.92 -15.59 -9.12
N ILE A 159 12.60 -15.44 -9.07
CA ILE A 159 11.71 -15.96 -10.11
C ILE A 159 11.92 -15.22 -11.43
N VAL A 160 12.01 -13.90 -11.40
CA VAL A 160 12.12 -13.07 -12.61
C VAL A 160 13.47 -13.25 -13.28
N GLU A 161 14.53 -13.54 -12.51
CA GLU A 161 15.87 -13.80 -13.05
C GLU A 161 16.00 -15.16 -13.73
N HIS A 162 15.44 -16.22 -13.12
CA HIS A 162 15.61 -17.60 -13.59
C HIS A 162 14.46 -18.09 -14.47
N TYR A 163 13.31 -17.41 -14.40
CA TYR A 163 12.10 -17.78 -15.13
C TYR A 163 11.47 -16.53 -15.76
N SER A 164 10.21 -16.64 -16.16
CA SER A 164 9.42 -15.50 -16.62
C SER A 164 8.74 -14.79 -15.43
N TRP A 165 8.53 -13.47 -15.52
CA TRP A 165 7.72 -12.73 -14.58
C TRP A 165 6.30 -13.32 -14.42
N ARG A 166 5.79 -14.02 -15.43
CA ARG A 166 4.49 -14.72 -15.39
C ARG A 166 4.45 -15.80 -14.30
N VAL A 167 5.59 -16.44 -14.01
CA VAL A 167 5.69 -17.48 -12.98
C VAL A 167 5.36 -16.93 -11.59
N VAL A 168 5.58 -15.64 -11.36
CA VAL A 168 5.16 -14.96 -10.13
C VAL A 168 3.66 -15.10 -9.87
N PHE A 169 2.84 -15.02 -10.92
CA PHE A 169 1.40 -15.25 -10.81
C PHE A 169 1.07 -16.74 -10.66
N PHE A 170 1.70 -17.58 -11.47
CA PHE A 170 1.42 -19.02 -11.47
C PHE A 170 1.78 -19.71 -10.15
N MET A 171 2.82 -19.27 -9.44
CA MET A 171 3.17 -19.84 -8.14
C MET A 171 2.11 -19.57 -7.06
N MET A 172 1.32 -18.52 -7.22
CA MET A 172 0.26 -18.16 -6.26
C MET A 172 -1.04 -18.96 -6.50
N LEU A 173 -1.26 -19.45 -7.73
CA LEU A 173 -2.48 -20.15 -8.10
C LEU A 173 -2.72 -21.43 -7.29
N PRO A 174 -1.76 -22.36 -7.13
CA PRO A 174 -1.98 -23.58 -6.36
C PRO A 174 -2.41 -23.27 -4.93
N VAL A 175 -1.75 -22.27 -4.29
CA VAL A 175 -2.05 -21.88 -2.91
C VAL A 175 -3.43 -21.24 -2.82
N SER A 176 -3.77 -20.32 -3.72
CA SER A 176 -5.06 -19.62 -3.71
C SER A 176 -6.22 -20.58 -4.02
N VAL A 177 -6.05 -21.49 -4.96
CA VAL A 177 -7.03 -22.55 -5.28
C VAL A 177 -7.21 -23.48 -4.08
N PHE A 178 -6.11 -23.94 -3.46
CA PHE A 178 -6.19 -24.73 -2.24
C PHE A 178 -6.97 -24.01 -1.14
N MET A 179 -6.71 -22.70 -0.95
CA MET A 179 -7.40 -21.89 0.05
C MET A 179 -8.90 -21.77 -0.23
N ILE A 180 -9.31 -21.65 -1.51
CA ILE A 180 -10.73 -21.65 -1.89
C ILE A 180 -11.39 -22.98 -1.50
N PHE A 181 -10.82 -24.12 -1.92
CA PHE A 181 -11.35 -25.43 -1.59
C PHE A 181 -11.38 -25.66 -0.08
N TYR A 182 -10.30 -25.38 0.61
CA TYR A 182 -10.21 -25.59 2.05
C TYR A 182 -11.21 -24.72 2.83
N ALA A 183 -11.35 -23.44 2.45
CA ALA A 183 -12.33 -22.54 3.04
C ALA A 183 -13.77 -22.96 2.72
N ALA A 184 -14.04 -23.47 1.51
CA ALA A 184 -15.36 -23.95 1.13
C ALA A 184 -15.86 -25.09 2.04
N PHE A 185 -14.97 -25.94 2.54
CA PHE A 185 -15.34 -27.04 3.42
C PHE A 185 -15.25 -26.71 4.92
N ARG A 186 -14.34 -25.82 5.32
CA ARG A 186 -14.00 -25.60 6.73
C ARG A 186 -14.42 -24.25 7.29
N LEU A 187 -14.59 -23.23 6.44
CA LEU A 187 -14.92 -21.90 6.93
C LEU A 187 -16.41 -21.83 7.32
N LYS A 188 -16.66 -21.51 8.59
CA LYS A 188 -18.01 -21.31 9.12
C LYS A 188 -18.33 -19.82 9.17
N ASN A 189 -19.61 -19.48 9.12
CA ASN A 189 -20.05 -18.12 9.34
C ASN A 189 -19.85 -17.72 10.81
N VAL A 190 -19.38 -16.49 11.02
CA VAL A 190 -19.04 -15.97 12.36
C VAL A 190 -19.77 -14.66 12.64
N THR A 191 -20.30 -14.00 11.61
CA THR A 191 -20.93 -12.68 11.71
C THR A 191 -22.45 -12.78 11.66
N GLU A 192 -23.14 -11.97 12.46
CA GLU A 192 -24.59 -11.76 12.35
C GLU A 192 -24.88 -10.79 11.20
N LEU A 193 -25.89 -11.10 10.40
CA LEU A 193 -26.26 -10.33 9.22
C LEU A 193 -27.34 -9.32 9.56
N THR A 194 -27.16 -8.06 9.21
CA THR A 194 -28.10 -6.96 9.50
C THR A 194 -28.76 -6.38 8.25
N TYR A 195 -28.34 -6.79 7.06
CA TYR A 195 -28.90 -6.42 5.73
C TYR A 195 -29.13 -4.92 5.51
N PRO A 196 -28.15 -4.04 5.72
CA PRO A 196 -28.30 -2.61 5.43
C PRO A 196 -28.53 -2.36 3.93
N LYS A 197 -29.14 -1.22 3.59
CA LYS A 197 -29.32 -0.82 2.18
C LYS A 197 -27.99 -0.43 1.55
N ILE A 198 -27.72 -0.92 0.34
CA ILE A 198 -26.50 -0.55 -0.41
C ILE A 198 -26.60 0.89 -0.88
N ASP A 199 -25.61 1.69 -0.54
CA ASP A 199 -25.49 3.04 -1.10
C ASP A 199 -24.58 3.02 -2.34
N ILE A 200 -25.15 2.60 -3.47
CA ILE A 200 -24.44 2.50 -4.76
C ILE A 200 -23.85 3.85 -5.17
N LEU A 201 -24.55 4.95 -4.88
CA LEU A 201 -24.06 6.28 -5.24
C LEU A 201 -22.78 6.65 -4.48
N SER A 202 -22.68 6.31 -3.19
CA SER A 202 -21.43 6.49 -2.43
C SER A 202 -20.28 5.67 -2.99
N ILE A 203 -20.54 4.43 -3.43
CA ILE A 203 -19.53 3.58 -4.08
C ILE A 203 -19.06 4.22 -5.39
N LEU A 204 -19.98 4.68 -6.23
CA LEU A 204 -19.64 5.35 -7.49
C LEU A 204 -18.84 6.63 -7.27
N LEU A 205 -19.26 7.47 -6.32
CA LEU A 205 -18.59 8.73 -6.00
C LEU A 205 -17.18 8.51 -5.44
N SER A 206 -16.97 7.51 -4.58
CA SER A 206 -15.63 7.17 -4.09
C SER A 206 -14.75 6.60 -5.21
N THR A 207 -15.29 5.76 -6.08
CA THR A 207 -14.57 5.18 -7.23
C THR A 207 -14.15 6.27 -8.21
N VAL A 208 -15.05 7.17 -8.59
CA VAL A 208 -14.74 8.32 -9.46
C VAL A 208 -13.78 9.26 -8.76
N GLY A 209 -13.96 9.49 -7.46
CA GLY A 209 -13.13 10.37 -6.65
C GLY A 209 -11.66 9.91 -6.61
N PHE A 210 -11.41 8.76 -6.03
CA PHE A 210 -10.06 8.22 -5.94
C PHE A 210 -9.49 7.84 -7.30
N GLY A 211 -10.31 7.20 -8.16
CA GLY A 211 -9.92 6.80 -9.51
C GLY A 211 -9.53 7.98 -10.39
N GLY A 212 -10.31 9.05 -10.36
CA GLY A 212 -10.04 10.26 -11.14
C GLY A 212 -8.72 10.95 -10.73
N ILE A 213 -8.45 11.06 -9.41
CA ILE A 213 -7.18 11.62 -8.93
C ILE A 213 -6.01 10.76 -9.38
N VAL A 214 -6.07 9.46 -9.14
CA VAL A 214 -4.98 8.53 -9.53
C VAL A 214 -4.78 8.53 -11.04
N PHE A 215 -5.87 8.52 -11.83
CA PHE A 215 -5.80 8.61 -13.28
C PHE A 215 -5.12 9.90 -13.75
N GLY A 216 -5.48 11.04 -13.15
CA GLY A 216 -4.86 12.32 -13.46
C GLY A 216 -3.35 12.33 -13.20
N PHE A 217 -2.92 11.93 -11.99
CA PHE A 217 -1.50 11.87 -11.65
C PHE A 217 -0.72 10.89 -12.55
N SER A 218 -1.28 9.71 -12.84
CA SER A 218 -0.60 8.70 -13.65
C SER A 218 -0.42 9.12 -15.12
N ASN A 219 -1.35 9.90 -15.68
CA ASN A 219 -1.25 10.39 -17.06
C ASN A 219 -0.47 11.69 -17.20
N ALA A 220 -0.16 12.37 -16.10
CA ALA A 220 0.62 13.62 -16.13
C ALA A 220 2.08 13.44 -16.59
N GLY A 221 2.61 12.20 -16.55
CA GLY A 221 3.94 11.84 -17.07
C GLY A 221 4.00 11.55 -18.57
N GLU A 222 2.86 11.59 -19.29
CA GLU A 222 2.85 11.46 -20.75
C GLU A 222 3.36 12.74 -21.43
N ALA A 223 3.64 12.65 -22.75
CA ALA A 223 4.22 13.75 -23.52
C ALA A 223 3.44 15.09 -23.44
N ALA A 224 2.11 15.02 -23.31
CA ALA A 224 1.25 16.20 -23.17
C ALA A 224 1.27 16.81 -21.74
N GLY A 225 1.86 16.13 -20.76
CA GLY A 225 2.06 16.62 -19.40
C GLY A 225 0.79 17.01 -18.66
N TRP A 226 0.96 17.87 -17.66
CA TRP A 226 -0.11 18.38 -16.79
C TRP A 226 -1.21 19.16 -17.51
N SER A 227 -0.93 19.69 -18.71
CA SER A 227 -1.88 20.44 -19.53
C SER A 227 -2.79 19.54 -20.38
N SER A 228 -2.59 18.24 -20.36
CA SER A 228 -3.42 17.28 -21.09
C SER A 228 -4.88 17.35 -20.64
N PRO A 229 -5.85 17.40 -21.59
CA PRO A 229 -7.26 17.31 -21.25
C PRO A 229 -7.62 16.07 -20.39
N LYS A 230 -6.97 14.92 -20.66
CA LYS A 230 -7.15 13.70 -19.85
C LYS A 230 -6.80 13.93 -18.38
N VAL A 231 -5.68 14.61 -18.11
CA VAL A 231 -5.20 14.91 -16.75
C VAL A 231 -6.16 15.87 -16.06
N ILE A 232 -6.52 16.97 -16.73
CA ILE A 232 -7.41 17.99 -16.16
C ILE A 232 -8.80 17.39 -15.86
N ILE A 233 -9.38 16.66 -16.80
CA ILE A 233 -10.69 16.03 -16.62
C ILE A 233 -10.61 14.97 -15.51
N GLY A 234 -9.56 14.15 -15.48
CA GLY A 234 -9.36 13.14 -14.44
C GLY A 234 -9.28 13.76 -13.05
N LEU A 235 -8.43 14.78 -12.87
CA LEU A 235 -8.29 15.47 -11.58
C LEU A 235 -9.57 16.21 -11.18
N ALA A 236 -10.23 16.90 -12.12
CA ALA A 236 -11.47 17.61 -11.85
C ALA A 236 -12.59 16.62 -11.44
N ALA A 237 -12.77 15.54 -12.18
CA ALA A 237 -13.74 14.49 -11.84
C ALA A 237 -13.41 13.85 -10.49
N GLY A 238 -12.11 13.61 -10.21
CA GLY A 238 -11.64 13.07 -8.95
C GLY A 238 -11.96 13.96 -7.77
N VAL A 239 -11.60 15.24 -7.84
CA VAL A 239 -11.86 16.22 -6.78
C VAL A 239 -13.38 16.39 -6.56
N ILE A 240 -14.15 16.58 -7.63
CA ILE A 240 -15.62 16.70 -7.54
C ILE A 240 -16.21 15.42 -6.95
N GLY A 241 -15.78 14.25 -7.40
CA GLY A 241 -16.25 12.96 -6.88
C GLY A 241 -16.01 12.82 -5.38
N LEU A 242 -14.81 13.18 -4.88
CA LEU A 242 -14.49 13.14 -3.45
C LEU A 242 -15.31 14.15 -2.65
N ILE A 243 -15.48 15.38 -3.15
CA ILE A 243 -16.30 16.40 -2.47
C ILE A 243 -17.73 15.88 -2.35
N LEU A 244 -18.33 15.40 -3.43
CA LEU A 244 -19.68 14.85 -3.43
C LEU A 244 -19.80 13.61 -2.53
N PHE A 245 -18.78 12.73 -2.52
CA PHE A 245 -18.72 11.59 -1.62
C PHE A 245 -18.77 12.03 -0.16
N VAL A 246 -17.89 12.95 0.25
CA VAL A 246 -17.84 13.47 1.63
C VAL A 246 -19.14 14.15 2.00
N MET A 247 -19.68 15.04 1.14
CA MET A 247 -20.96 15.71 1.37
C MET A 247 -22.12 14.71 1.57
N ARG A 248 -22.11 13.61 0.80
CA ARG A 248 -23.10 12.55 0.93
C ARG A 248 -22.95 11.80 2.25
N GLN A 249 -21.71 11.41 2.62
CA GLN A 249 -21.46 10.71 3.89
C GLN A 249 -21.91 11.55 5.10
N LEU A 250 -21.73 12.87 5.05
CA LEU A 250 -22.18 13.78 6.11
C LEU A 250 -23.72 13.90 6.23
N LYS A 251 -24.45 13.64 5.14
CA LYS A 251 -25.92 13.72 5.11
C LYS A 251 -26.62 12.40 5.44
N LEU A 252 -25.94 11.27 5.32
CA LEU A 252 -26.54 9.96 5.57
C LEU A 252 -26.69 9.68 7.06
N LYS A 253 -27.84 9.12 7.47
CA LYS A 253 -28.06 8.67 8.86
C LYS A 253 -27.18 7.49 9.25
N VAL A 254 -26.92 6.61 8.31
CA VAL A 254 -25.99 5.47 8.44
C VAL A 254 -25.00 5.55 7.29
N PRO A 255 -23.91 6.32 7.46
CA PRO A 255 -22.90 6.47 6.40
C PRO A 255 -22.06 5.21 6.23
N MET A 256 -21.62 4.95 5.00
CA MET A 256 -20.67 3.87 4.70
C MET A 256 -19.32 4.15 5.40
N LEU A 257 -18.89 5.41 5.39
CA LEU A 257 -17.71 5.90 6.08
C LEU A 257 -18.04 7.16 6.86
N ASP A 258 -18.11 7.05 8.19
CA ASP A 258 -18.44 8.19 9.04
C ASP A 258 -17.29 9.18 9.08
N MET A 259 -17.56 10.43 8.74
CA MET A 259 -16.56 11.50 8.68
C MET A 259 -16.38 12.25 10.02
N ARG A 260 -17.16 11.92 11.07
CA ARG A 260 -17.02 12.54 12.39
C ARG A 260 -15.64 12.42 13.03
N PRO A 261 -14.79 11.40 12.78
CA PRO A 261 -13.41 11.40 13.25
C PRO A 261 -12.61 12.65 12.85
N PHE A 262 -12.91 13.27 11.71
CA PHE A 262 -12.27 14.51 11.26
C PHE A 262 -12.61 15.75 12.10
N GLN A 263 -13.58 15.68 13.00
CA GLN A 263 -13.84 16.75 13.97
C GLN A 263 -12.67 16.91 14.94
N SER A 264 -11.88 15.84 15.16
CA SER A 264 -10.62 15.94 15.88
C SER A 264 -9.52 16.48 14.95
N LYS A 265 -8.96 17.65 15.29
CA LYS A 265 -7.81 18.23 14.57
C LYS A 265 -6.61 17.27 14.56
N ILE A 266 -6.37 16.56 15.67
CA ILE A 266 -5.25 15.61 15.78
C ILE A 266 -5.48 14.42 14.85
N PHE A 267 -6.70 13.90 14.75
CA PHE A 267 -7.01 12.84 13.79
C PHE A 267 -6.75 13.31 12.34
N SER A 268 -7.24 14.51 11.98
CA SER A 268 -7.02 15.07 10.64
C SER A 268 -5.54 15.25 10.31
N VAL A 269 -4.74 15.72 11.27
CA VAL A 269 -3.29 15.85 11.09
C VAL A 269 -2.63 14.46 10.97
N SER A 270 -3.06 13.47 11.76
CA SER A 270 -2.55 12.10 11.65
C SER A 270 -2.85 11.48 10.27
N VAL A 271 -4.03 11.77 9.68
CA VAL A 271 -4.38 11.35 8.32
C VAL A 271 -3.44 11.97 7.29
N ILE A 272 -3.12 13.26 7.40
CA ILE A 272 -2.19 13.95 6.50
C ILE A 272 -0.77 13.37 6.63
N LEU A 273 -0.30 13.18 7.85
CA LEU A 273 1.01 12.59 8.11
C LEU A 273 1.10 11.16 7.57
N MET A 274 0.05 10.34 7.77
CA MET A 274 -0.05 8.99 7.22
C MET A 274 0.02 9.02 5.69
N TRP A 275 -0.74 9.94 5.05
CA TRP A 275 -0.72 10.10 3.60
C TRP A 275 0.67 10.40 3.07
N ILE A 276 1.39 11.37 3.67
CA ILE A 276 2.75 11.73 3.24
C ILE A 276 3.71 10.55 3.43
N VAL A 277 3.76 9.95 4.62
CA VAL A 277 4.71 8.88 4.94
C VAL A 277 4.48 7.65 4.07
N MET A 278 3.21 7.27 3.85
CA MET A 278 2.87 6.13 3.00
C MET A 278 3.16 6.41 1.53
N MET A 279 2.91 7.63 1.07
CA MET A 279 3.26 8.03 -0.30
C MET A 279 4.77 7.89 -0.54
N LEU A 280 5.61 8.32 0.41
CA LEU A 280 7.06 8.12 0.35
C LEU A 280 7.44 6.64 0.34
N GLN A 281 6.86 5.84 1.24
CA GLN A 281 7.16 4.42 1.38
C GLN A 281 6.86 3.62 0.11
N PHE A 282 5.65 3.75 -0.42
CA PHE A 282 5.24 3.01 -1.62
C PHE A 282 5.97 3.48 -2.88
N SER A 283 6.27 4.78 -2.97
CA SER A 283 7.05 5.32 -4.08
C SER A 283 8.48 4.80 -4.07
N MET A 284 9.14 4.78 -2.91
CA MET A 284 10.49 4.24 -2.77
C MET A 284 10.54 2.76 -3.14
N MET A 285 9.51 2.00 -2.75
CA MET A 285 9.36 0.57 -3.06
C MET A 285 9.20 0.29 -4.57
N LEU A 286 8.72 1.26 -5.35
CA LEU A 286 8.60 1.16 -6.80
C LEU A 286 9.82 1.75 -7.53
N ILE A 287 10.26 2.95 -7.15
CA ILE A 287 11.33 3.68 -7.85
C ILE A 287 12.69 2.97 -7.69
N LEU A 288 12.94 2.41 -6.50
CA LEU A 288 14.24 1.80 -6.23
C LEU A 288 14.55 0.58 -7.13
N PRO A 289 13.64 -0.40 -7.32
CA PRO A 289 13.83 -1.47 -8.31
C PRO A 289 13.98 -0.96 -9.74
N LEU A 290 13.22 0.06 -10.13
CA LEU A 290 13.35 0.67 -11.46
C LEU A 290 14.76 1.24 -11.67
N TYR A 291 15.27 2.00 -10.70
CA TYR A 291 16.61 2.56 -10.76
C TYR A 291 17.69 1.48 -10.77
N PHE A 292 17.62 0.50 -9.87
CA PHE A 292 18.61 -0.54 -9.78
C PHE A 292 18.69 -1.42 -11.05
N GLN A 293 17.57 -1.74 -11.65
CA GLN A 293 17.55 -2.60 -12.83
C GLN A 293 17.76 -1.83 -14.14
N MET A 294 17.18 -0.61 -14.28
CA MET A 294 17.22 0.12 -15.54
C MET A 294 18.39 1.11 -15.66
N ALA A 295 18.89 1.66 -14.53
CA ALA A 295 20.02 2.59 -14.54
C ALA A 295 21.34 1.90 -14.14
N LEU A 296 21.32 0.99 -13.16
CA LEU A 296 22.52 0.30 -12.70
C LEU A 296 22.67 -1.11 -13.31
N GLU A 297 21.74 -1.52 -14.16
CA GLU A 297 21.72 -2.83 -14.85
C GLU A 297 21.86 -4.03 -13.89
N LEU A 298 21.43 -3.88 -12.63
CA LEU A 298 21.46 -4.96 -11.65
C LEU A 298 20.41 -6.01 -11.97
N SER A 299 20.74 -7.27 -11.70
CA SER A 299 19.77 -8.34 -11.89
C SER A 299 18.57 -8.22 -10.93
N PRO A 300 17.41 -8.77 -11.31
CA PRO A 300 16.22 -8.78 -10.45
C PRO A 300 16.46 -9.42 -9.08
N LEU A 301 17.28 -10.49 -9.01
CA LEU A 301 17.61 -11.16 -7.75
C LEU A 301 18.44 -10.25 -6.84
N TYR A 302 19.48 -9.62 -7.38
CA TYR A 302 20.30 -8.68 -6.62
C TYR A 302 19.46 -7.50 -6.13
N THR A 303 18.55 -6.98 -6.95
CA THR A 303 17.58 -5.95 -6.54
C THR A 303 16.72 -6.40 -5.36
N GLY A 304 16.20 -7.62 -5.41
CA GLY A 304 15.42 -8.21 -4.32
C GLY A 304 16.23 -8.34 -3.02
N ILE A 305 17.48 -8.83 -3.12
CA ILE A 305 18.40 -8.96 -1.98
C ILE A 305 18.74 -7.60 -1.37
N LEU A 306 18.94 -6.56 -2.22
CA LEU A 306 19.18 -5.19 -1.76
C LEU A 306 18.03 -4.63 -0.93
N MET A 307 16.80 -4.99 -1.25
CA MET A 307 15.61 -4.52 -0.55
C MET A 307 15.30 -5.29 0.73
N LEU A 308 15.83 -6.51 0.89
CA LEU A 308 15.52 -7.38 2.04
C LEU A 308 15.86 -6.75 3.40
N PRO A 309 17.07 -6.19 3.64
CA PRO A 309 17.38 -5.57 4.93
C PRO A 309 16.41 -4.43 5.29
N GLY A 310 16.04 -3.60 4.30
CA GLY A 310 15.07 -2.54 4.50
C GLY A 310 13.69 -3.06 4.92
N GLY A 311 13.19 -4.11 4.28
CA GLY A 311 11.93 -4.75 4.67
C GLY A 311 11.97 -5.31 6.09
N LEU A 312 13.07 -5.98 6.48
CA LEU A 312 13.25 -6.50 7.84
C LEU A 312 13.36 -5.38 8.88
N VAL A 313 14.11 -4.32 8.56
CA VAL A 313 14.25 -3.13 9.43
C VAL A 313 12.89 -2.46 9.63
N LEU A 314 12.09 -2.28 8.57
CA LEU A 314 10.73 -1.75 8.66
C LEU A 314 9.88 -2.56 9.63
N ALA A 315 9.88 -3.89 9.48
CA ALA A 315 9.10 -4.79 10.32
C ALA A 315 9.52 -4.69 11.80
N MET A 316 10.82 -4.80 12.07
CA MET A 316 11.37 -4.74 13.44
C MET A 316 11.13 -3.38 14.08
N THR A 317 11.40 -2.31 13.34
CA THR A 317 11.27 -0.94 13.85
C THR A 317 9.81 -0.59 14.13
N SER A 318 8.87 -1.00 13.29
CA SER A 318 7.43 -0.76 13.52
C SER A 318 6.94 -1.46 14.79
N LEU A 319 7.41 -2.68 15.08
CA LEU A 319 7.10 -3.40 16.31
C LEU A 319 7.68 -2.71 17.56
N VAL A 320 8.93 -2.27 17.46
CA VAL A 320 9.62 -1.55 18.54
C VAL A 320 9.00 -0.18 18.76
N ALA A 321 8.67 0.55 17.70
CA ALA A 321 8.05 1.88 17.76
C ALA A 321 6.71 1.85 18.51
N GLY A 322 5.89 0.79 18.33
CA GLY A 322 4.66 0.63 19.10
C GLY A 322 4.91 0.56 20.61
N ARG A 323 5.94 -0.17 21.06
CA ARG A 323 6.32 -0.25 22.48
C ARG A 323 6.98 1.02 23.00
N LEU A 324 7.79 1.68 22.17
CA LEU A 324 8.41 2.96 22.50
C LEU A 324 7.39 4.09 22.60
N PHE A 325 6.32 4.03 21.82
CA PHE A 325 5.22 5.00 21.89
C PHE A 325 4.63 5.09 23.29
N ASP A 326 4.42 3.96 23.96
CA ASP A 326 3.87 3.92 25.33
C ASP A 326 4.80 4.59 26.35
N LYS A 327 6.12 4.59 26.10
CA LYS A 327 7.14 5.15 27.02
C LYS A 327 7.49 6.60 26.70
N LEU A 328 7.73 6.91 25.44
CA LEU A 328 8.27 8.20 24.98
C LEU A 328 7.19 9.13 24.43
N GLY A 329 5.99 8.61 24.15
CA GLY A 329 4.96 9.32 23.43
C GLY A 329 5.25 9.38 21.93
N PHE A 330 4.35 10.02 21.15
CA PHE A 330 4.44 10.03 19.70
C PHE A 330 5.51 11.00 19.16
N LYS A 331 5.68 12.16 19.80
CA LYS A 331 6.46 13.29 19.24
C LYS A 331 7.94 12.97 19.02
N PRO A 332 8.68 12.38 19.98
CA PRO A 332 10.08 12.02 19.76
C PRO A 332 10.25 11.01 18.62
N LEU A 333 9.39 9.99 18.55
CA LEU A 333 9.49 8.94 17.55
C LEU A 333 9.23 9.49 16.16
N LEU A 334 8.19 10.32 16.02
CA LEU A 334 7.81 10.91 14.75
C LEU A 334 8.88 11.87 14.23
N ILE A 335 9.39 12.75 15.09
CA ILE A 335 10.44 13.70 14.72
C ILE A 335 11.73 12.97 14.35
N THR A 336 12.19 12.03 15.18
CA THR A 336 13.40 11.25 14.91
C THR A 336 13.26 10.45 13.62
N GLY A 337 12.10 9.78 13.41
CA GLY A 337 11.85 9.03 12.19
C GLY A 337 11.89 9.89 10.94
N LEU A 338 11.27 11.07 10.97
CA LEU A 338 11.27 11.99 9.81
C LEU A 338 12.65 12.64 9.57
N ILE A 339 13.42 12.93 10.61
CA ILE A 339 14.82 13.40 10.46
C ILE A 339 15.66 12.33 9.77
N ILE A 340 15.53 11.06 10.19
CA ILE A 340 16.23 9.95 9.54
C ILE A 340 15.81 9.83 8.07
N VAL A 341 14.51 9.89 7.76
CA VAL A 341 13.99 9.86 6.38
C VAL A 341 14.62 10.98 5.56
N ILE A 342 14.62 12.23 6.04
CA ILE A 342 15.20 13.38 5.33
C ILE A 342 16.70 13.19 5.12
N ALA A 343 17.44 12.80 6.16
CA ALA A 343 18.88 12.58 6.06
C ALA A 343 19.22 11.51 5.04
N VAL A 344 18.51 10.39 5.05
CA VAL A 344 18.75 9.29 4.11
C VAL A 344 18.35 9.67 2.69
N LEU A 345 17.21 10.34 2.49
CA LEU A 345 16.81 10.85 1.17
C LEU A 345 17.84 11.85 0.62
N SER A 346 18.43 12.70 1.50
CA SER A 346 19.51 13.60 1.09
C SER A 346 20.78 12.87 0.67
N LEU A 347 21.07 11.69 1.26
CA LEU A 347 22.17 10.86 0.80
C LEU A 347 21.84 10.17 -0.54
N PHE A 348 20.58 9.81 -0.76
CA PHE A 348 20.11 9.24 -2.03
C PHE A 348 20.21 10.23 -3.21
N THR A 349 20.20 11.56 -2.97
CA THR A 349 20.42 12.54 -4.05
C THR A 349 21.84 12.52 -4.62
N ASN A 350 22.78 11.84 -3.95
CA ASN A 350 24.17 11.68 -4.41
C ASN A 350 24.46 10.26 -4.93
N ILE A 351 23.43 9.43 -5.12
CA ILE A 351 23.61 8.07 -5.63
C ILE A 351 24.02 8.13 -7.11
N SER A 352 25.00 7.33 -7.49
CA SER A 352 25.54 7.23 -8.85
C SER A 352 25.77 5.78 -9.23
N SER A 353 26.16 5.53 -10.49
CA SER A 353 26.58 4.21 -10.97
C SER A 353 27.72 3.60 -10.17
N ASP A 354 28.58 4.46 -9.58
CA ASP A 354 29.76 4.01 -8.80
C ASP A 354 29.46 3.73 -7.33
N THR A 355 28.20 3.96 -6.92
CA THR A 355 27.79 3.76 -5.51
C THR A 355 27.84 2.27 -5.15
N PRO A 356 28.60 1.87 -4.11
CA PRO A 356 28.68 0.48 -3.70
C PRO A 356 27.30 -0.09 -3.34
N MET A 357 27.02 -1.32 -3.74
CA MET A 357 25.74 -2.01 -3.47
C MET A 357 25.37 -1.99 -1.98
N ALA A 358 26.38 -2.19 -1.10
CA ALA A 358 26.17 -2.11 0.35
C ALA A 358 25.66 -0.74 0.83
N ALA A 359 26.05 0.35 0.16
CA ALA A 359 25.56 1.68 0.46
C ALA A 359 24.06 1.81 0.10
N GLY A 360 23.64 1.30 -1.06
CA GLY A 360 22.22 1.23 -1.44
C GLY A 360 21.38 0.44 -0.44
N MET A 361 21.87 -0.71 0.02
CA MET A 361 21.23 -1.52 1.07
C MET A 361 21.08 -0.74 2.39
N MET A 362 22.16 -0.10 2.86
CA MET A 362 22.16 0.66 4.10
C MET A 362 21.24 1.89 4.01
N LEU A 363 21.26 2.58 2.87
CA LEU A 363 20.37 3.72 2.64
C LEU A 363 18.90 3.29 2.66
N TYR A 364 18.55 2.20 1.97
CA TYR A 364 17.16 1.71 2.01
C TYR A 364 16.76 1.23 3.40
N ALA A 365 17.64 0.54 4.12
CA ALA A 365 17.41 0.14 5.51
C ALA A 365 17.24 1.37 6.43
N GLY A 366 18.06 2.41 6.26
CA GLY A 366 17.93 3.67 7.00
C GLY A 366 16.61 4.40 6.71
N PHE A 367 16.19 4.44 5.44
CA PHE A 367 14.91 5.01 5.05
C PHE A 367 13.74 4.27 5.73
N THR A 368 13.71 2.95 5.65
CA THR A 368 12.65 2.12 6.24
C THR A 368 12.67 2.13 7.76
N LEU A 369 13.84 2.31 8.40
CA LEU A 369 13.96 2.57 9.84
C LEU A 369 13.21 3.85 10.23
N GLY A 370 13.44 4.94 9.49
CA GLY A 370 12.74 6.19 9.72
C GLY A 370 11.23 6.06 9.55
N VAL A 371 10.78 5.41 8.47
CA VAL A 371 9.35 5.14 8.22
C VAL A 371 8.75 4.26 9.31
N GLY A 372 9.42 3.18 9.72
CA GLY A 372 8.96 2.28 10.77
C GLY A 372 8.75 2.98 12.12
N LEU A 373 9.62 3.96 12.46
CA LEU A 373 9.45 4.79 13.65
C LEU A 373 8.23 5.70 13.60
N THR A 374 7.72 6.03 12.42
CA THR A 374 6.60 6.98 12.24
C THR A 374 5.23 6.30 12.12
N MET A 375 5.13 5.14 11.44
CA MET A 375 3.86 4.50 11.09
C MET A 375 2.98 4.19 12.30
N ALA A 376 3.49 3.42 13.26
CA ALA A 376 2.71 3.00 14.43
C ALA A 376 2.31 4.20 15.30
N PRO A 377 3.19 5.17 15.61
CA PRO A 377 2.82 6.39 16.31
C PRO A 377 1.75 7.23 15.62
N ILE A 378 1.81 7.41 14.30
CA ILE A 378 0.80 8.18 13.55
C ILE A 378 -0.58 7.52 13.66
N MET A 379 -0.65 6.21 13.42
CA MET A 379 -1.91 5.47 13.49
C MET A 379 -2.51 5.50 14.90
N THR A 380 -1.68 5.26 15.91
CA THR A 380 -2.11 5.27 17.32
C THR A 380 -2.56 6.66 17.76
N LEU A 381 -1.80 7.71 17.39
CA LEU A 381 -2.14 9.10 17.70
C LEU A 381 -3.52 9.47 17.14
N GLY A 382 -3.76 9.16 15.86
CA GLY A 382 -5.03 9.45 15.21
C GLY A 382 -6.20 8.70 15.84
N LEU A 383 -6.06 7.40 16.00
CA LEU A 383 -7.15 6.56 16.52
C LEU A 383 -7.48 6.85 18.00
N ASN A 384 -6.51 7.18 18.83
CA ASN A 384 -6.74 7.52 20.25
C ASN A 384 -7.63 8.79 20.43
N GLN A 385 -7.78 9.61 19.40
CA GLN A 385 -8.65 10.78 19.43
C GLN A 385 -10.07 10.51 18.97
N VAL A 386 -10.35 9.30 18.52
CA VAL A 386 -11.66 8.93 17.99
C VAL A 386 -12.48 8.27 19.10
N PRO A 387 -13.76 8.68 19.33
CA PRO A 387 -14.64 7.99 20.26
C PRO A 387 -14.80 6.51 19.93
N LYS A 388 -14.88 5.64 20.94
CA LYS A 388 -14.98 4.18 20.77
C LYS A 388 -15.99 3.72 19.72
N PRO A 389 -17.23 4.29 19.65
CA PRO A 389 -18.20 3.89 18.62
C PRO A 389 -17.78 4.21 17.18
N LEU A 390 -16.88 5.20 16.98
CA LEU A 390 -16.39 5.62 15.67
C LEU A 390 -15.04 5.00 15.31
N TYR A 391 -14.46 4.20 16.20
CA TYR A 391 -13.15 3.57 16.01
C TYR A 391 -13.06 2.75 14.71
N PRO A 392 -14.07 1.93 14.33
CA PRO A 392 -14.06 1.20 13.05
C PRO A 392 -13.98 2.14 11.84
N HIS A 393 -14.70 3.27 11.87
CA HIS A 393 -14.67 4.28 10.80
C HIS A 393 -13.33 5.01 10.73
N GLY A 394 -12.75 5.40 11.87
CA GLY A 394 -11.40 5.99 11.93
C GLY A 394 -10.34 5.06 11.38
N SER A 395 -10.39 3.78 11.74
CA SER A 395 -9.49 2.75 11.20
C SER A 395 -9.68 2.55 9.70
N ALA A 396 -10.93 2.52 9.21
CA ALA A 396 -11.21 2.41 7.78
C ALA A 396 -10.68 3.62 6.99
N ILE A 397 -10.81 4.85 7.52
CA ILE A 397 -10.23 6.06 6.93
C ILE A 397 -8.71 5.92 6.81
N MET A 398 -8.01 5.56 7.90
CA MET A 398 -6.56 5.41 7.92
C MET A 398 -6.09 4.34 6.91
N ASN A 399 -6.78 3.19 6.83
CA ASN A 399 -6.46 2.15 5.87
C ASN A 399 -6.73 2.57 4.42
N THR A 400 -7.83 3.28 4.16
CA THR A 400 -8.13 3.84 2.83
C THR A 400 -7.05 4.82 2.40
N VAL A 401 -6.64 5.73 3.30
CA VAL A 401 -5.56 6.70 3.04
C VAL A 401 -4.24 5.99 2.78
N ASN A 402 -3.91 4.94 3.52
CA ASN A 402 -2.73 4.13 3.28
C ASN A 402 -2.70 3.60 1.84
N GLN A 403 -3.77 2.92 1.40
CA GLN A 403 -3.82 2.32 0.06
C GLN A 403 -3.90 3.37 -1.07
N VAL A 404 -4.64 4.45 -0.86
CA VAL A 404 -4.70 5.57 -1.82
C VAL A 404 -3.34 6.26 -1.94
N SER A 405 -2.59 6.38 -0.84
CA SER A 405 -1.19 6.88 -0.87
C SER A 405 -0.30 5.98 -1.70
N GLY A 406 -0.51 4.65 -1.60
CA GLY A 406 0.18 3.65 -2.41
C GLY A 406 -0.16 3.70 -3.91
N ALA A 407 -1.30 4.29 -4.27
CA ALA A 407 -1.67 4.52 -5.66
C ALA A 407 -1.16 5.88 -6.17
N ILE A 408 -1.34 6.97 -5.40
CA ILE A 408 -0.99 8.33 -5.81
C ILE A 408 0.53 8.54 -5.77
N GLY A 409 1.21 8.05 -4.73
CA GLY A 409 2.65 8.26 -4.54
C GLY A 409 3.46 7.75 -5.73
N PRO A 410 3.42 6.45 -6.05
CA PRO A 410 4.11 5.91 -7.22
C PRO A 410 3.76 6.62 -8.52
N ALA A 411 2.48 6.99 -8.73
CA ALA A 411 2.04 7.73 -9.90
C ALA A 411 2.72 9.10 -10.03
N LEU A 412 2.74 9.88 -8.93
CA LEU A 412 3.39 11.19 -8.88
C LEU A 412 4.90 11.07 -9.13
N TYR A 413 5.57 10.17 -8.39
CA TYR A 413 7.03 10.07 -8.45
C TYR A 413 7.53 9.46 -9.77
N THR A 414 6.80 8.50 -10.36
CA THR A 414 7.14 8.00 -11.71
C THR A 414 6.92 9.08 -12.76
N THR A 415 5.90 9.93 -12.62
CA THR A 415 5.69 11.08 -13.49
C THR A 415 6.87 12.05 -13.42
N ILE A 416 7.36 12.37 -12.23
CA ILE A 416 8.54 13.21 -12.04
C ILE A 416 9.77 12.56 -12.69
N LEU A 417 10.00 11.27 -12.37
CA LEU A 417 11.10 10.49 -12.93
C LEU A 417 11.12 10.57 -14.46
N THR A 418 10.02 10.20 -15.10
CA THR A 418 9.95 10.13 -16.57
C THR A 418 10.02 11.51 -17.22
N THR A 419 9.39 12.53 -16.63
CA THR A 419 9.43 13.89 -17.16
C THR A 419 10.85 14.46 -17.15
N VAL A 420 11.57 14.29 -16.03
CA VAL A 420 12.95 14.80 -15.91
C VAL A 420 13.90 14.00 -16.78
N SER A 421 13.80 12.66 -16.79
CA SER A 421 14.61 11.79 -17.64
C SER A 421 14.45 12.13 -19.12
N ASN A 422 13.20 12.27 -19.60
CA ASN A 422 12.92 12.59 -20.99
C ASN A 422 13.44 14.00 -21.36
N ARG A 423 13.31 14.98 -20.46
CA ARG A 423 13.88 16.32 -20.70
C ARG A 423 15.39 16.28 -20.81
N PHE A 424 16.07 15.54 -19.93
CA PHE A 424 17.52 15.38 -19.98
C PHE A 424 17.96 14.77 -21.30
N ILE A 425 17.35 13.67 -21.73
CA ILE A 425 17.63 12.98 -22.99
C ILE A 425 17.42 13.92 -24.20
N ALA A 426 16.35 14.73 -24.19
CA ALA A 426 16.03 15.63 -25.29
C ALA A 426 17.02 16.80 -25.44
N HIS A 427 17.71 17.22 -24.36
CA HIS A 427 18.64 18.36 -24.37
C HIS A 427 20.11 17.93 -24.36
N SER A 428 20.42 16.63 -24.23
CA SER A 428 21.77 16.10 -24.22
C SER A 428 22.15 15.55 -25.58
N SER A 429 23.39 15.81 -26.03
CA SER A 429 23.94 15.34 -27.29
C SER A 429 25.38 14.85 -27.08
N GLY A 430 25.81 13.88 -27.87
CA GLY A 430 27.21 13.44 -27.91
C GLY A 430 27.53 12.14 -27.12
N ALA A 431 26.59 11.59 -26.36
CA ALA A 431 26.74 10.28 -25.71
C ALA A 431 25.95 9.19 -26.43
N SER A 432 26.26 7.93 -26.15
CA SER A 432 25.48 6.81 -26.67
C SER A 432 24.05 6.84 -26.13
N ARG A 433 23.10 6.26 -26.85
CA ARG A 433 21.68 6.21 -26.42
C ARG A 433 21.52 5.56 -25.05
N GLN A 434 22.33 4.56 -24.73
CA GLN A 434 22.32 3.84 -23.47
C GLN A 434 22.83 4.74 -22.33
N GLU A 435 23.94 5.46 -22.54
CA GLU A 435 24.47 6.41 -21.56
C GLU A 435 23.49 7.55 -21.28
N LEU A 436 22.84 8.10 -22.31
CA LEU A 436 21.81 9.11 -22.15
C LEU A 436 20.61 8.63 -21.34
N HIS A 437 20.20 7.35 -21.53
CA HIS A 437 19.14 6.75 -20.74
C HIS A 437 19.56 6.56 -19.27
N MET A 438 20.77 6.07 -19.02
CA MET A 438 21.28 5.89 -17.64
C MET A 438 21.39 7.24 -16.91
N GLN A 439 21.99 8.25 -17.54
CA GLN A 439 22.14 9.58 -16.98
C GLN A 439 20.75 10.25 -16.76
N GLY A 440 19.86 10.19 -17.74
CA GLY A 440 18.53 10.73 -17.63
C GLY A 440 17.71 10.08 -16.51
N MET A 441 17.84 8.76 -16.33
CA MET A 441 17.21 8.02 -15.23
C MET A 441 17.78 8.47 -13.87
N THR A 442 19.09 8.65 -13.76
CA THR A 442 19.77 9.12 -12.54
C THR A 442 19.32 10.52 -12.17
N GLU A 443 19.26 11.45 -13.12
CA GLU A 443 18.75 12.82 -12.91
C GLU A 443 17.27 12.81 -12.50
N GLY A 444 16.46 11.96 -13.13
CA GLY A 444 15.07 11.77 -12.76
C GLY A 444 14.92 11.29 -11.31
N VAL A 445 15.74 10.34 -10.89
CA VAL A 445 15.75 9.80 -9.52
C VAL A 445 16.22 10.85 -8.50
N HIS A 446 17.23 11.66 -8.81
CA HIS A 446 17.65 12.78 -7.96
C HIS A 446 16.51 13.77 -7.72
N MET A 447 15.76 14.11 -8.77
CA MET A 447 14.59 15.01 -8.62
C MET A 447 13.48 14.35 -7.79
N VAL A 448 13.24 13.06 -7.95
CA VAL A 448 12.30 12.29 -7.11
C VAL A 448 12.67 12.40 -5.63
N TYR A 449 13.93 12.18 -5.29
CA TYR A 449 14.39 12.28 -3.90
C TYR A 449 14.33 13.72 -3.38
N PHE A 450 14.63 14.70 -4.20
CA PHE A 450 14.49 16.10 -3.80
C PHE A 450 13.02 16.43 -3.44
N VAL A 451 12.07 16.04 -4.28
CA VAL A 451 10.64 16.25 -3.99
C VAL A 451 10.21 15.45 -2.76
N ALA A 452 10.74 14.23 -2.57
CA ALA A 452 10.47 13.42 -1.39
C ALA A 452 10.96 14.11 -0.10
N ILE A 453 12.13 14.76 -0.13
CA ILE A 453 12.66 15.57 0.98
C ILE A 453 11.69 16.71 1.32
N VAL A 454 11.16 17.42 0.33
CA VAL A 454 10.20 18.51 0.54
C VAL A 454 8.94 17.98 1.26
N PHE A 455 8.39 16.85 0.84
CA PHE A 455 7.24 16.23 1.53
C PHE A 455 7.58 15.77 2.94
N ALA A 456 8.74 15.14 3.14
CA ALA A 456 9.20 14.72 4.46
C ALA A 456 9.45 15.91 5.40
N ALA A 457 10.02 17.01 4.88
CA ALA A 457 10.21 18.24 5.64
C ALA A 457 8.86 18.90 6.01
N ALA A 458 7.88 18.90 5.11
CA ALA A 458 6.53 19.36 5.42
C ALA A 458 5.90 18.51 6.55
N ALA A 459 6.04 17.18 6.49
CA ALA A 459 5.58 16.29 7.55
C ALA A 459 6.30 16.57 8.88
N LEU A 460 7.60 16.84 8.85
CA LEU A 460 8.38 17.20 10.05
C LEU A 460 7.87 18.51 10.66
N VAL A 461 7.68 19.55 9.86
CA VAL A 461 7.11 20.82 10.32
C VAL A 461 5.74 20.62 10.94
N ILE A 462 4.83 19.90 10.28
CA ILE A 462 3.51 19.57 10.84
C ILE A 462 3.67 18.85 12.18
N SER A 463 4.58 17.88 12.30
CA SER A 463 4.81 17.07 13.50
C SER A 463 5.27 17.89 14.69
N VAL A 464 6.09 18.93 14.48
CA VAL A 464 6.57 19.84 15.54
C VAL A 464 5.40 20.60 16.14
N PHE A 465 4.45 21.05 15.34
CA PHE A 465 3.28 21.85 15.77
C PHE A 465 2.15 21.03 16.39
N VAL A 466 2.13 19.71 16.24
CA VAL A 466 1.16 18.85 16.93
C VAL A 466 1.40 18.91 18.43
N LYS A 467 0.42 19.45 19.18
CA LYS A 467 0.48 19.48 20.64
C LYS A 467 0.40 18.06 21.18
N SER A 468 1.33 17.70 22.09
CA SER A 468 1.25 16.46 22.85
C SER A 468 0.07 16.58 23.82
N SER A 469 -1.07 15.98 23.50
CA SER A 469 -2.00 15.59 24.54
C SER A 469 -1.36 14.40 25.26
N ARG A 470 -0.57 14.65 26.30
CA ARG A 470 -0.28 13.63 27.33
C ARG A 470 -1.65 13.16 27.81
N GLY A 471 -1.91 11.87 27.65
CA GLY A 471 -3.19 11.27 27.93
C GLY A 471 -3.79 11.80 29.23
N GLU A 472 -4.96 12.39 29.13
CA GLU A 472 -5.95 12.24 30.16
C GLU A 472 -6.33 10.76 30.15
N HIS A 473 -5.67 9.99 31.01
CA HIS A 473 -6.19 8.73 31.48
C HIS A 473 -7.54 9.08 32.12
N HIS A 474 -8.64 8.92 31.38
CA HIS A 474 -9.90 8.69 32.04
C HIS A 474 -9.80 7.33 32.73
N PRO A 475 -9.78 7.29 34.07
CA PRO A 475 -9.96 6.04 34.79
C PRO A 475 -11.33 5.45 34.43
N ALA A 476 -11.34 4.13 34.29
CA ALA A 476 -12.40 3.26 33.83
C ALA A 476 -13.76 3.49 34.48
#